data_d24b11d971e5410321471b11c4a49393
#
_entry.id   d24b11d971e5410321471b11c4a49393
#
_cell.length_a   1.000
_cell.length_b   1.000
_cell.length_c   1.000
_cell.angle_alpha   90.00
_cell.angle_beta   90.00
_cell.angle_gamma   90.00
#
_symmetry.space_group_name_H-M   'P 1'
#
loop_
_entity.id
_entity.type
_entity.pdbx_description
1 polymer ?
#
loop_
_entity_poly.entity_id
_entity_poly.type
_entity_poly.pdbx_seq_one_letter_code
_entity_poly.pdbx_strand_id
1 'polypeptide(L)'
;FRSLIKICYFLIKKGLKVRLMGKNVFSHLTSFVNMTDFRSSETLLESLHRQLLWMTRNSDERKSSHFHDLFSCLEEIVLRRGINSKSRLLFVLSGLFDKNEDEDAVRLGSIHSVKGLEAERVYFLLPDYRQAREDWEIQQDLNLHYVGVTRAKSTLVYVKE
;
A
#
# COMPACT_ATOMS: atom_id res chain seq x y z
N PHE A 1 -2.79 2.72 -2.69
CA PHE A 1 -2.21 1.88 -1.64
C PHE A 1 -2.14 2.59 -0.28
N ARG A 2 -2.06 3.94 -0.25
CA ARG A 2 -2.05 4.75 0.97
C ARG A 2 -3.26 4.48 1.88
N SER A 3 -4.46 4.35 1.33
CA SER A 3 -5.67 4.00 2.09
C SER A 3 -5.53 2.65 2.81
N LEU A 4 -4.94 1.65 2.17
CA LEU A 4 -4.67 0.35 2.80
C LEU A 4 -3.69 0.46 3.97
N ILE A 5 -2.67 1.32 3.90
CA ILE A 5 -1.77 1.57 5.02
C ILE A 5 -2.52 2.20 6.21
N LYS A 6 -3.41 3.17 5.96
CA LYS A 6 -4.23 3.78 7.01
C LYS A 6 -5.13 2.76 7.70
N ILE A 7 -5.82 1.92 6.90
CA ILE A 7 -6.66 0.83 7.40
C ILE A 7 -5.83 -0.17 8.20
N CYS A 8 -4.65 -0.56 7.71
CA CYS A 8 -3.73 -1.44 8.41
C CYS A 8 -3.46 -0.94 9.83
N TYR A 9 -3.03 0.31 9.97
CA TYR A 9 -2.74 0.87 11.30
C TYR A 9 -3.99 1.03 12.17
N PHE A 10 -5.14 1.35 11.60
CA PHE A 10 -6.38 1.39 12.34
C PHE A 10 -6.73 0.03 12.95
N LEU A 11 -6.62 -1.05 12.17
CA LEU A 11 -6.90 -2.41 12.62
C LEU A 11 -5.89 -2.89 13.67
N ILE A 12 -4.59 -2.60 13.47
CA ILE A 12 -3.54 -2.89 14.46
C ILE A 12 -3.84 -2.19 15.79
N LYS A 13 -4.28 -0.93 15.75
CA LYS A 13 -4.67 -0.18 16.96
C LYS A 13 -5.86 -0.82 17.69
N LYS A 14 -6.70 -1.54 16.95
CA LYS A 14 -7.83 -2.33 17.53
C LYS A 14 -7.40 -3.72 18.03
N GLY A 15 -6.12 -4.02 18.02
CA GLY A 15 -5.57 -5.30 18.48
C GLY A 15 -5.65 -6.44 17.47
N LEU A 16 -6.00 -6.15 16.22
CA LEU A 16 -6.07 -7.15 15.16
C LEU A 16 -4.69 -7.39 14.54
N LYS A 17 -4.41 -8.64 14.21
CA LYS A 17 -3.26 -8.99 13.38
C LYS A 17 -3.59 -8.63 11.93
N VAL A 18 -2.69 -7.92 11.26
CA VAL A 18 -2.92 -7.42 9.90
C VAL A 18 -1.70 -7.67 9.04
N ARG A 19 -1.92 -8.01 7.78
CA ARG A 19 -0.90 -8.20 6.76
C ARG A 19 -1.21 -7.42 5.51
N LEU A 20 -0.18 -6.80 4.97
CA LEU A 20 -0.23 -6.15 3.67
C LEU A 20 0.24 -7.13 2.59
N MET A 21 -0.62 -7.33 1.59
CA MET A 21 -0.34 -8.19 0.44
C MET A 21 0.21 -7.35 -0.72
N GLY A 22 1.34 -7.74 -1.28
CA GLY A 22 1.90 -7.03 -2.43
C GLY A 22 3.44 -7.01 -2.44
N LYS A 23 4.05 -8.08 -2.98
CA LYS A 23 5.52 -8.19 -3.11
C LYS A 23 6.14 -7.01 -3.85
N ASN A 24 5.50 -6.55 -4.92
CA ASN A 24 5.99 -5.43 -5.73
C ASN A 24 5.97 -4.12 -4.94
N VAL A 25 4.92 -3.88 -4.14
CA VAL A 25 4.83 -2.67 -3.31
C VAL A 25 5.92 -2.68 -2.25
N PHE A 26 6.14 -3.81 -1.57
CA PHE A 26 7.23 -3.95 -0.60
C PHE A 26 8.59 -3.66 -1.24
N SER A 27 8.88 -4.26 -2.39
CA SER A 27 10.15 -4.05 -3.10
C SER A 27 10.33 -2.59 -3.55
N HIS A 28 9.28 -1.92 -4.02
CA HIS A 28 9.34 -0.52 -4.40
C HIS A 28 9.56 0.39 -3.20
N LEU A 29 8.86 0.17 -2.08
CA LEU A 29 9.06 0.94 -0.84
C LEU A 29 10.49 0.77 -0.30
N THR A 30 10.96 -0.46 -0.22
CA THR A 30 12.33 -0.73 0.27
C THR A 30 13.40 -0.19 -0.67
N SER A 31 13.20 -0.26 -1.99
CA SER A 31 14.10 0.33 -2.98
C SER A 31 14.15 1.85 -2.82
N PHE A 32 13.00 2.52 -2.68
CA PHE A 32 12.94 3.96 -2.45
C PHE A 32 13.74 4.35 -1.20
N VAL A 33 13.55 3.65 -0.08
CA VAL A 33 14.29 3.89 1.17
C VAL A 33 15.79 3.62 0.99
N ASN A 34 16.17 2.56 0.26
CA ASN A 34 17.56 2.20 0.05
C ASN A 34 18.31 3.19 -0.85
N MET A 35 17.64 3.75 -1.86
CA MET A 35 18.19 4.76 -2.77
C MET A 35 18.28 6.15 -2.11
N THR A 36 17.57 6.37 -0.99
CA THR A 36 17.64 7.65 -0.28
C THR A 36 19.00 7.80 0.44
N ASP A 37 19.66 8.91 0.16
CA ASP A 37 20.85 9.36 0.88
C ASP A 37 20.41 10.09 2.17
N PHE A 38 20.72 9.50 3.32
CA PHE A 38 20.35 10.03 4.64
C PHE A 38 21.49 10.86 5.21
N ARG A 39 21.26 12.16 5.36
CA ARG A 39 22.25 13.10 5.92
C ARG A 39 21.99 13.29 7.42
N SER A 40 23.06 13.41 8.19
CA SER A 40 22.97 13.61 9.65
C SER A 40 22.31 14.93 10.07
N SER A 41 22.30 15.92 9.17
CA SER A 41 21.64 17.21 9.37
C SER A 41 20.15 17.25 9.03
N GLU A 42 19.62 16.18 8.47
CA GLU A 42 18.22 16.08 8.01
C GLU A 42 17.45 15.05 8.83
N THR A 43 16.17 15.29 9.00
CA THR A 43 15.25 14.27 9.50
C THR A 43 15.04 13.17 8.45
N LEU A 44 14.53 12.02 8.90
CA LEU A 44 14.19 10.91 8.00
C LEU A 44 13.21 11.35 6.90
N LEU A 45 12.19 12.13 7.26
CA LEU A 45 11.18 12.62 6.30
C LEU A 45 11.75 13.63 5.31
N GLU A 46 12.61 14.54 5.75
CA GLU A 46 13.27 15.51 4.86
C GLU A 46 14.15 14.80 3.83
N SER A 47 14.91 13.78 4.24
CA SER A 47 15.72 12.98 3.34
C SER A 47 14.87 12.23 2.31
N LEU A 48 13.75 11.60 2.74
CA LEU A 48 12.81 10.92 1.85
C LEU A 48 12.12 11.91 0.88
N HIS A 49 11.75 13.10 1.34
CA HIS A 49 11.14 14.14 0.51
C HIS A 49 12.13 14.68 -0.53
N ARG A 50 13.38 14.90 -0.16
CA ARG A 50 14.44 15.29 -1.09
C ARG A 50 14.66 14.23 -2.18
N GLN A 51 14.62 12.94 -1.81
CA GLN A 51 14.68 11.84 -2.77
C GLN A 51 13.48 11.87 -3.74
N LEU A 52 12.27 12.10 -3.24
CA LEU A 52 11.07 12.27 -4.07
C LEU A 52 11.27 13.36 -5.11
N LEU A 53 11.70 14.56 -4.68
CA LEU A 53 11.91 15.72 -5.58
C LEU A 53 12.97 15.41 -6.67
N TRP A 54 14.01 14.66 -6.33
CA TRP A 54 15.01 14.24 -7.30
C TRP A 54 14.44 13.25 -8.32
N MET A 55 13.68 12.25 -7.88
CA MET A 55 13.10 11.25 -8.75
C MET A 55 12.03 11.84 -9.69
N THR A 56 11.20 12.76 -9.21
CA THR A 56 10.12 13.36 -10.00
C THR A 56 10.63 14.32 -11.07
N ARG A 57 11.73 15.04 -10.83
CA ARG A 57 12.34 15.95 -11.82
C ARG A 57 12.80 15.25 -13.11
N ASN A 58 13.14 13.98 -13.03
CA ASN A 58 13.71 13.19 -14.14
C ASN A 58 12.73 12.10 -14.63
N SER A 59 11.44 12.24 -14.34
CA SER A 59 10.46 11.21 -14.65
C SER A 59 9.28 11.77 -15.43
N ASP A 60 8.65 10.90 -16.23
CA ASP A 60 7.36 11.18 -16.84
C ASP A 60 6.24 11.27 -15.76
N GLU A 61 5.08 11.77 -16.15
CA GLU A 61 3.95 12.01 -15.26
C GLU A 61 3.49 10.74 -14.50
N ARG A 62 3.46 9.59 -15.18
CA ARG A 62 3.05 8.30 -14.57
C ARG A 62 4.03 7.85 -13.50
N LYS A 63 5.34 7.94 -13.78
CA LYS A 63 6.38 7.59 -12.80
C LYS A 63 6.40 8.58 -11.65
N SER A 64 6.20 9.87 -11.93
CA SER A 64 6.10 10.90 -10.91
C SER A 64 4.95 10.62 -9.95
N SER A 65 3.76 10.31 -10.44
CA SER A 65 2.60 9.90 -9.62
C SER A 65 2.93 8.68 -8.75
N HIS A 66 3.56 7.66 -9.31
CA HIS A 66 3.98 6.47 -8.55
C HIS A 66 4.96 6.80 -7.41
N PHE A 67 5.94 7.69 -7.63
CA PHE A 67 6.87 8.10 -6.59
C PHE A 67 6.18 8.89 -5.47
N HIS A 68 5.21 9.75 -5.80
CA HIS A 68 4.38 10.42 -4.82
C HIS A 68 3.56 9.44 -3.97
N ASP A 69 3.02 8.38 -4.56
CA ASP A 69 2.30 7.33 -3.83
C ASP A 69 3.22 6.58 -2.86
N LEU A 70 4.42 6.20 -3.31
CA LEU A 70 5.41 5.54 -2.45
C LEU A 70 5.82 6.43 -1.27
N PHE A 71 6.14 7.71 -1.54
CA PHE A 71 6.48 8.66 -0.49
C PHE A 71 5.34 8.83 0.51
N SER A 72 4.10 9.00 0.04
CA SER A 72 2.92 9.14 0.90
C SER A 72 2.70 7.92 1.80
N CYS A 73 3.02 6.71 1.31
CA CYS A 73 2.98 5.50 2.14
C CYS A 73 4.06 5.53 3.22
N LEU A 74 5.31 5.89 2.86
CA LEU A 74 6.43 5.98 3.81
C LEU A 74 6.18 7.06 4.85
N GLU A 75 5.70 8.23 4.44
CA GLU A 75 5.33 9.34 5.33
C GLU A 75 4.31 8.90 6.37
N GLU A 76 3.23 8.23 5.96
CA GLU A 76 2.19 7.70 6.86
C GLU A 76 2.78 6.72 7.88
N ILE A 77 3.68 5.82 7.45
CA ILE A 77 4.36 4.84 8.32
C ILE A 77 5.26 5.55 9.31
N VAL A 78 6.09 6.50 8.84
CA VAL A 78 7.05 7.23 9.67
C VAL A 78 6.34 8.04 10.75
N LEU A 79 5.30 8.81 10.37
CA LEU A 79 4.55 9.64 11.30
C LEU A 79 3.79 8.82 12.36
N ARG A 80 3.12 7.74 11.94
CA ARG A 80 2.33 6.92 12.87
C ARG A 80 3.16 6.11 13.85
N ARG A 81 4.38 5.77 13.49
CA ARG A 81 5.29 4.96 14.31
C ARG A 81 6.39 5.78 14.99
N GLY A 82 6.46 7.09 14.74
CA GLY A 82 7.54 7.95 15.27
C GLY A 82 8.93 7.46 14.85
N ILE A 83 9.08 7.04 13.60
CA ILE A 83 10.33 6.45 13.11
C ILE A 83 11.32 7.56 12.77
N ASN A 84 12.54 7.45 13.29
CA ASN A 84 13.61 8.43 13.09
C ASN A 84 14.86 7.88 12.39
N SER A 85 14.87 6.60 12.01
CA SER A 85 16.04 5.98 11.37
C SER A 85 15.66 5.04 10.23
N LYS A 86 16.55 4.95 9.23
CA LYS A 86 16.44 4.06 8.07
C LYS A 86 16.24 2.59 8.50
N SER A 87 17.10 2.11 9.41
CA SER A 87 17.06 0.72 9.86
C SER A 87 15.74 0.37 10.52
N ARG A 88 15.19 1.29 11.33
CA ARG A 88 13.89 1.11 11.98
C ARG A 88 12.76 1.11 10.95
N LEU A 89 12.82 1.97 9.93
CA LEU A 89 11.84 2.01 8.85
C LEU A 89 11.84 0.69 8.06
N LEU A 90 13.00 0.18 7.66
CA LEU A 90 13.12 -1.09 6.93
C LEU A 90 12.62 -2.27 7.79
N PHE A 91 12.92 -2.28 9.09
CA PHE A 91 12.42 -3.30 10.02
C PHE A 91 10.88 -3.27 10.11
N VAL A 92 10.26 -2.09 10.22
CA VAL A 92 8.80 -1.96 10.26
C VAL A 92 8.18 -2.38 8.94
N LEU A 93 8.78 -2.00 7.80
CA LEU A 93 8.32 -2.45 6.47
C LEU A 93 8.36 -3.97 6.36
N SER A 94 9.45 -4.62 6.77
CA SER A 94 9.54 -6.09 6.72
C SER A 94 8.43 -6.76 7.54
N GLY A 95 8.15 -6.27 8.75
CA GLY A 95 7.09 -6.82 9.60
C GLY A 95 5.67 -6.63 9.05
N LEU A 96 5.41 -5.50 8.34
CA LEU A 96 4.09 -5.26 7.71
C LEU A 96 3.82 -6.18 6.51
N PHE A 97 4.87 -6.62 5.81
CA PHE A 97 4.79 -7.44 4.60
C PHE A 97 5.32 -8.88 4.81
N ASP A 98 5.54 -9.29 6.05
CA ASP A 98 6.04 -10.63 6.36
C ASP A 98 5.11 -11.72 5.82
N LYS A 99 5.73 -12.81 5.35
CA LYS A 99 5.03 -13.91 4.67
C LYS A 99 4.57 -15.02 5.62
N ASN A 100 4.88 -14.93 6.93
CA ASN A 100 4.47 -15.99 7.85
C ASN A 100 2.94 -16.19 7.77
N GLU A 101 2.51 -17.41 7.48
CA GLU A 101 1.11 -17.78 7.28
C GLU A 101 0.38 -17.82 8.63
N ASP A 102 0.05 -16.65 9.16
CA ASP A 102 -0.83 -16.53 10.30
C ASP A 102 -2.27 -16.52 9.74
N GLU A 103 -2.97 -17.64 9.85
CA GLU A 103 -4.32 -17.84 9.31
C GLU A 103 -5.34 -16.85 9.88
N ASP A 104 -5.09 -16.36 11.11
CA ASP A 104 -5.97 -15.43 11.80
C ASP A 104 -5.75 -13.95 11.44
N ALA A 105 -4.83 -13.63 10.54
CA ALA A 105 -4.55 -12.24 10.18
C ALA A 105 -5.52 -11.68 9.13
N VAL A 106 -5.98 -10.45 9.34
CA VAL A 106 -6.68 -9.67 8.30
C VAL A 106 -5.72 -9.36 7.17
N ARG A 107 -6.00 -9.83 5.97
CA ARG A 107 -5.18 -9.60 4.78
C ARG A 107 -5.69 -8.38 4.03
N LEU A 108 -4.84 -7.40 3.84
CA LEU A 108 -5.12 -6.17 3.09
C LEU A 108 -4.31 -6.18 1.79
N GLY A 109 -4.97 -5.97 0.66
CA GLY A 109 -4.27 -5.96 -0.62
C GLY A 109 -5.07 -5.34 -1.75
N SER A 110 -4.40 -5.02 -2.85
CA SER A 110 -5.07 -4.71 -4.11
C SER A 110 -5.64 -5.99 -4.72
N ILE A 111 -6.64 -5.86 -5.58
CA ILE A 111 -7.26 -6.99 -6.29
C ILE A 111 -6.20 -7.85 -7.01
N HIS A 112 -5.19 -7.19 -7.60
CA HIS A 112 -4.08 -7.89 -8.27
C HIS A 112 -3.23 -8.73 -7.30
N SER A 113 -3.02 -8.22 -6.08
CA SER A 113 -2.17 -8.91 -5.09
C SER A 113 -2.88 -10.08 -4.40
N VAL A 114 -4.21 -10.11 -4.43
CA VAL A 114 -5.03 -11.17 -3.83
C VAL A 114 -5.60 -12.15 -4.86
N LYS A 115 -5.20 -12.05 -6.12
CA LYS A 115 -5.60 -13.00 -7.16
C LYS A 115 -5.19 -14.42 -6.78
N GLY A 116 -6.13 -15.36 -6.81
CA GLY A 116 -5.91 -16.75 -6.42
C GLY A 116 -6.08 -17.04 -4.91
N LEU A 117 -6.26 -16.01 -4.08
CA LEU A 117 -6.61 -16.18 -2.68
C LEU A 117 -8.12 -16.12 -2.48
N GLU A 118 -8.60 -16.79 -1.44
CA GLU A 118 -10.01 -16.78 -1.03
C GLU A 118 -10.10 -16.59 0.48
N ALA A 119 -11.23 -16.04 0.94
CA ALA A 119 -11.51 -15.86 2.35
C ALA A 119 -13.00 -16.04 2.62
N GLU A 120 -13.37 -16.48 3.83
CA GLU A 120 -14.76 -16.61 4.24
C GLU A 120 -15.51 -15.28 4.14
N ARG A 121 -14.85 -14.20 4.53
CA ARG A 121 -15.40 -12.84 4.48
C ARG A 121 -14.45 -11.88 3.77
N VAL A 122 -14.96 -11.13 2.81
CA VAL A 122 -14.22 -10.12 2.06
C VAL A 122 -14.87 -8.76 2.22
N TYR A 123 -14.07 -7.76 2.56
CA TYR A 123 -14.45 -6.35 2.57
C TYR A 123 -13.87 -5.70 1.31
N PHE A 124 -14.75 -5.34 0.39
CA PHE A 124 -14.37 -4.76 -0.90
C PHE A 124 -14.51 -3.23 -0.83
N LEU A 125 -13.37 -2.53 -0.85
CA LEU A 125 -13.36 -1.07 -0.90
C LEU A 125 -13.72 -0.61 -2.32
N LEU A 126 -14.82 0.12 -2.45
CA LEU A 126 -15.26 0.64 -3.74
C LEU A 126 -14.36 1.82 -4.15
N PRO A 127 -13.80 1.81 -5.37
CA PRO A 127 -13.07 2.94 -5.88
C PRO A 127 -13.98 4.13 -6.16
N ASP A 128 -13.42 5.34 -6.14
CA ASP A 128 -14.13 6.56 -6.53
C ASP A 128 -14.12 6.72 -8.05
N TYR A 129 -15.23 6.37 -8.69
CA TYR A 129 -15.41 6.41 -10.16
C TYR A 129 -15.79 7.78 -10.73
N ARG A 130 -15.30 8.89 -10.18
CA ARG A 130 -15.72 10.24 -10.57
C ARG A 130 -15.17 10.77 -11.89
N GLN A 131 -14.24 10.05 -12.56
CA GLN A 131 -13.62 10.52 -13.80
C GLN A 131 -14.25 9.88 -15.04
N ALA A 132 -14.36 10.65 -16.13
CA ALA A 132 -14.70 10.12 -17.45
C ALA A 132 -13.62 9.11 -17.88
N ARG A 133 -14.05 7.97 -18.43
CA ARG A 133 -13.20 6.83 -18.75
C ARG A 133 -13.46 6.33 -20.16
N GLU A 134 -12.41 5.82 -20.75
CA GLU A 134 -12.49 5.07 -22.01
C GLU A 134 -13.15 3.69 -21.78
N ASP A 135 -13.84 3.17 -22.81
CA ASP A 135 -14.57 1.89 -22.73
C ASP A 135 -13.69 0.72 -22.26
N TRP A 136 -12.43 0.68 -22.67
CA TRP A 136 -11.49 -0.37 -22.26
C TRP A 136 -11.12 -0.27 -20.77
N GLU A 137 -11.07 0.92 -20.20
CA GLU A 137 -10.84 1.13 -18.77
C GLU A 137 -12.03 0.62 -17.95
N ILE A 138 -13.24 0.92 -18.42
CA ILE A 138 -14.49 0.41 -17.81
C ILE A 138 -14.49 -1.12 -17.83
N GLN A 139 -14.16 -1.73 -18.97
CA GLN A 139 -14.09 -3.18 -19.08
C GLN A 139 -13.04 -3.80 -18.17
N GLN A 140 -11.87 -3.16 -18.05
CA GLN A 140 -10.81 -3.60 -17.13
C GLN A 140 -11.29 -3.55 -15.67
N ASP A 141 -11.97 -2.49 -15.28
CA ASP A 141 -12.50 -2.35 -13.94
C ASP A 141 -13.59 -3.37 -13.61
N LEU A 142 -14.48 -3.67 -14.55
CA LEU A 142 -15.46 -4.73 -14.42
C LEU A 142 -14.79 -6.10 -14.21
N ASN A 143 -13.73 -6.38 -14.96
CA ASN A 143 -12.96 -7.61 -14.79
C ASN A 143 -12.28 -7.67 -13.41
N LEU A 144 -11.70 -6.55 -12.95
CA LEU A 144 -11.11 -6.48 -11.61
C LEU A 144 -12.18 -6.61 -10.52
N HIS A 145 -13.33 -5.96 -10.70
CA HIS A 145 -14.47 -6.10 -9.78
C HIS A 145 -14.89 -7.57 -9.66
N TYR A 146 -15.07 -8.25 -10.79
CA TYR A 146 -15.40 -9.69 -10.81
C TYR A 146 -14.37 -10.52 -10.05
N VAL A 147 -13.07 -10.29 -10.29
CA VAL A 147 -12.00 -10.98 -9.55
C VAL A 147 -12.09 -10.71 -8.06
N GLY A 148 -12.37 -9.47 -7.65
CA GLY A 148 -12.48 -9.09 -6.24
C GLY A 148 -13.66 -9.76 -5.53
N VAL A 149 -14.85 -9.72 -6.13
CA VAL A 149 -16.07 -10.31 -5.53
C VAL A 149 -16.01 -11.82 -5.44
N THR A 150 -15.37 -12.48 -6.39
CA THR A 150 -15.18 -13.94 -6.38
C THR A 150 -14.16 -14.42 -5.35
N ARG A 151 -13.53 -13.54 -4.58
CA ARG A 151 -12.64 -13.94 -3.47
C ARG A 151 -13.40 -14.31 -2.19
N ALA A 152 -14.68 -13.93 -2.07
CA ALA A 152 -15.50 -14.26 -0.92
C ALA A 152 -16.12 -15.66 -1.06
N LYS A 153 -15.90 -16.52 -0.07
CA LYS A 153 -16.54 -17.84 0.00
C LYS A 153 -17.96 -17.74 0.54
N SER A 154 -18.21 -16.91 1.56
CA SER A 154 -19.51 -16.81 2.19
C SER A 154 -20.06 -15.39 2.29
N THR A 155 -19.24 -14.41 2.61
CA THR A 155 -19.71 -13.05 2.87
C THR A 155 -18.89 -12.02 2.12
N LEU A 156 -19.54 -11.19 1.31
CA LEU A 156 -18.98 -10.03 0.66
C LEU A 156 -19.60 -8.75 1.23
N VAL A 157 -18.77 -7.82 1.69
CA VAL A 157 -19.19 -6.53 2.22
C VAL A 157 -18.59 -5.42 1.36
N TYR A 158 -19.42 -4.60 0.75
CA TYR A 158 -18.97 -3.40 0.06
C TYR A 158 -18.75 -2.28 1.06
N VAL A 159 -17.57 -1.66 1.01
CA VAL A 159 -17.21 -0.51 1.84
C VAL A 159 -17.03 0.70 0.95
N LYS A 160 -17.76 1.76 1.22
CA LYS A 160 -17.64 3.06 0.53
C LYS A 160 -16.84 4.01 1.42
N GLU A 161 -15.84 4.68 0.85
CA GLU A 161 -15.11 5.77 1.52
C GLU A 161 -15.97 7.04 1.63
#